data_f9d323d270454150702aba423e5eab63
#
_entry.id   f9d323d270454150702aba423e5eab63
#
_cell.length_a   1.000
_cell.length_b   1.000
_cell.length_c   1.000
_cell.angle_alpha   90.00
_cell.angle_beta   90.00
_cell.angle_gamma   90.00
#
_symmetry.space_group_name_H-M   'P 1'
#
loop_
_entity.id
_entity.type
_entity.pdbx_description
1 polymer ?
#
loop_
_entity_poly.entity_id
_entity_poly.type
_entity_poly.pdbx_seq_one_letter_code
_entity_poly.pdbx_strand_id
1 'polypeptide(L)'
;MVSDTKTSTDHTAALQFIREVRERVATIVVGQEVVVERLLISLFTGGHLLLQGVPGIAKTLLASTLSQAIDLTFSRIQFTIDLLPSDILGSEILDQRTNEFRTHKGPVFTHLLLADEINRAAPKVQGALLEAMQERKVTIGKQTYPLPVPFLVIATQNPVEQSGTFELPEAQLDRFMLCHRLDYPTPDEEKEVFRRNMQLGIHREDRGAIARTEFDLIDDQPVGHADQLVAAIEAVHQVHVSDTFLEHVVSLVDRTRNHPAIELG
;
A
#
# COMPACT_ATOMS: atom_id res chain seq x y z
N MET A 1 6.40 -15.34 -35.54
CA MET A 1 7.30 -14.15 -35.58
C MET A 1 6.64 -12.83 -35.16
N VAL A 2 5.33 -12.64 -35.28
CA VAL A 2 4.66 -11.37 -34.87
C VAL A 2 4.36 -11.30 -33.38
N SER A 3 4.27 -12.42 -32.66
CA SER A 3 4.00 -12.45 -31.21
C SER A 3 5.20 -12.06 -30.36
N ASP A 4 6.41 -12.45 -30.73
CA ASP A 4 7.63 -12.21 -29.92
C ASP A 4 8.05 -10.74 -29.85
N THR A 5 7.79 -9.97 -30.93
CA THR A 5 8.14 -8.55 -30.97
C THR A 5 7.19 -7.69 -30.11
N LYS A 6 5.92 -8.05 -30.03
CA LYS A 6 4.94 -7.31 -29.22
C LYS A 6 5.22 -7.50 -27.72
N THR A 7 5.46 -8.74 -27.30
CA THR A 7 5.79 -9.09 -25.91
C THR A 7 7.06 -8.37 -25.42
N SER A 8 8.11 -8.29 -26.27
CA SER A 8 9.36 -7.58 -25.94
C SER A 8 9.16 -6.08 -25.76
N THR A 9 8.27 -5.47 -26.55
CA THR A 9 7.96 -4.03 -26.46
C THR A 9 7.17 -3.73 -25.19
N ASP A 10 6.21 -4.58 -24.81
CA ASP A 10 5.37 -4.43 -23.63
C ASP A 10 6.22 -4.54 -22.34
N HIS A 11 7.16 -5.47 -22.27
CA HIS A 11 8.11 -5.58 -21.14
C HIS A 11 9.02 -4.35 -21.01
N THR A 12 9.50 -3.79 -22.14
CA THR A 12 10.36 -2.60 -22.11
C THR A 12 9.59 -1.39 -21.60
N ALA A 13 8.35 -1.20 -22.03
CA ALA A 13 7.49 -0.13 -21.56
C ALA A 13 7.17 -0.26 -20.05
N ALA A 14 6.87 -1.48 -19.58
CA ALA A 14 6.65 -1.76 -18.17
C ALA A 14 7.87 -1.44 -17.31
N LEU A 15 9.07 -1.83 -17.75
CA LEU A 15 10.32 -1.53 -17.05
C LEU A 15 10.61 -0.02 -16.98
N GLN A 16 10.32 0.70 -18.05
CA GLN A 16 10.49 2.15 -18.08
C GLN A 16 9.52 2.82 -17.12
N PHE A 17 8.24 2.45 -17.15
CA PHE A 17 7.23 2.93 -16.20
C PHE A 17 7.64 2.71 -14.75
N ILE A 18 8.12 1.51 -14.40
CA ILE A 18 8.62 1.19 -13.05
C ILE A 18 9.76 2.11 -12.63
N ARG A 19 10.72 2.37 -13.55
CA ARG A 19 11.84 3.27 -13.27
C ARG A 19 11.37 4.70 -13.01
N GLU A 20 10.52 5.23 -13.87
CA GLU A 20 9.96 6.58 -13.72
C GLU A 20 9.23 6.77 -12.40
N VAL A 21 8.40 5.78 -12.01
CA VAL A 21 7.72 5.79 -10.71
C VAL A 21 8.73 5.75 -9.55
N ARG A 22 9.74 4.88 -9.61
CA ARG A 22 10.79 4.81 -8.58
C ARG A 22 11.57 6.12 -8.45
N GLU A 23 11.99 6.69 -9.57
CA GLU A 23 12.71 7.96 -9.61
C GLU A 23 11.86 9.07 -9.02
N ARG A 24 10.57 9.12 -9.39
CA ARG A 24 9.64 10.10 -8.84
C ARG A 24 9.51 9.99 -7.32
N VAL A 25 9.32 8.80 -6.80
CA VAL A 25 9.23 8.59 -5.35
C VAL A 25 10.54 8.97 -4.66
N ALA A 26 11.69 8.64 -5.21
CA ALA A 26 13.01 8.95 -4.66
C ALA A 26 13.30 10.46 -4.61
N THR A 27 12.66 11.30 -5.44
CA THR A 27 12.79 12.76 -5.34
C THR A 27 12.20 13.32 -4.05
N ILE A 28 11.23 12.65 -3.45
CA ILE A 28 10.49 13.10 -2.27
C ILE A 28 10.90 12.32 -1.02
N VAL A 29 10.96 10.98 -1.12
CA VAL A 29 11.25 10.08 0.01
C VAL A 29 12.71 9.68 -0.01
N VAL A 30 13.40 9.83 1.11
CA VAL A 30 14.83 9.50 1.27
C VAL A 30 14.98 8.14 1.97
N GLY A 31 15.89 7.29 1.49
CA GLY A 31 16.35 6.10 2.20
C GLY A 31 15.33 4.95 2.28
N GLN A 32 14.34 4.91 1.41
CA GLN A 32 13.27 3.89 1.45
C GLN A 32 13.18 3.07 0.13
N GLU A 33 14.28 2.93 -0.60
CA GLU A 33 14.30 2.26 -1.92
C GLU A 33 13.78 0.82 -1.84
N VAL A 34 14.15 0.08 -0.79
CA VAL A 34 13.69 -1.30 -0.58
C VAL A 34 12.19 -1.36 -0.32
N VAL A 35 11.65 -0.38 0.42
CA VAL A 35 10.21 -0.31 0.68
C VAL A 35 9.44 0.03 -0.59
N VAL A 36 9.94 0.98 -1.37
CA VAL A 36 9.37 1.33 -2.69
C VAL A 36 9.35 0.11 -3.61
N GLU A 37 10.44 -0.65 -3.66
CA GLU A 37 10.51 -1.87 -4.46
C GLU A 37 9.44 -2.89 -4.02
N ARG A 38 9.29 -3.13 -2.71
CA ARG A 38 8.28 -4.06 -2.18
C ARG A 38 6.86 -3.59 -2.40
N LEU A 39 6.61 -2.29 -2.33
CA LEU A 39 5.32 -1.69 -2.68
C LEU A 39 4.99 -1.93 -4.16
N LEU A 40 5.94 -1.71 -5.05
CA LEU A 40 5.76 -1.95 -6.47
C LEU A 40 5.54 -3.44 -6.76
N ILE A 41 6.32 -4.34 -6.14
CA ILE A 41 6.10 -5.79 -6.25
C ILE A 41 4.67 -6.14 -5.83
N SER A 42 4.22 -5.68 -4.65
CA SER A 42 2.87 -5.94 -4.17
C SER A 42 1.80 -5.37 -5.10
N LEU A 43 2.01 -4.17 -5.64
CA LEU A 43 1.08 -3.52 -6.57
C LEU A 43 0.95 -4.30 -7.89
N PHE A 44 2.07 -4.72 -8.48
CA PHE A 44 2.08 -5.43 -9.77
C PHE A 44 1.60 -6.88 -9.68
N THR A 45 1.72 -7.49 -8.51
CA THR A 45 1.28 -8.88 -8.29
C THR A 45 -0.10 -8.98 -7.63
N GLY A 46 -0.72 -7.84 -7.33
CA GLY A 46 -2.02 -7.77 -6.67
C GLY A 46 -2.02 -8.23 -5.22
N GLY A 47 -0.85 -8.18 -4.55
CA GLY A 47 -0.68 -8.49 -3.14
C GLY A 47 -0.88 -7.27 -2.24
N HIS A 48 -0.68 -7.46 -0.93
CA HIS A 48 -0.73 -6.42 0.09
C HIS A 48 0.57 -6.41 0.89
N LEU A 49 0.91 -5.27 1.52
CA LEU A 49 2.17 -5.09 2.24
C LEU A 49 1.90 -4.75 3.71
N LEU A 50 2.59 -5.46 4.61
CA LEU A 50 2.65 -5.14 6.03
C LEU A 50 3.99 -4.47 6.35
N LEU A 51 3.95 -3.27 6.90
CA LEU A 51 5.11 -2.52 7.36
C LEU A 51 5.17 -2.55 8.88
N GLN A 52 6.21 -3.14 9.42
CA GLN A 52 6.47 -3.14 10.87
C GLN A 52 7.54 -2.09 11.19
N GLY A 53 7.28 -1.20 12.11
CA GLY A 53 8.28 -0.20 12.49
C GLY A 53 7.70 0.93 13.33
N VAL A 54 8.59 1.72 13.89
CA VAL A 54 8.27 2.85 14.75
C VAL A 54 7.47 3.95 14.00
N PRO A 55 6.70 4.78 14.69
CA PRO A 55 6.06 5.94 14.11
C PRO A 55 7.10 6.96 13.60
N GLY A 56 6.69 7.81 12.65
CA GLY A 56 7.51 8.91 12.15
C GLY A 56 8.45 8.57 10.97
N ILE A 57 8.41 7.35 10.43
CA ILE A 57 9.25 6.93 9.30
C ILE A 57 8.51 7.15 7.96
N ALA A 58 8.03 8.35 7.70
CA ALA A 58 7.47 8.80 6.42
C ALA A 58 6.50 7.85 5.67
N LYS A 59 5.83 6.90 6.37
CA LYS A 59 4.93 5.89 5.75
C LYS A 59 3.80 6.53 4.94
N THR A 60 3.19 7.58 5.51
CA THR A 60 2.10 8.31 4.84
C THR A 60 2.63 9.07 3.62
N LEU A 61 3.79 9.71 3.75
CA LEU A 61 4.43 10.42 2.65
C LEU A 61 4.73 9.46 1.49
N LEU A 62 5.30 8.29 1.79
CA LEU A 62 5.61 7.26 0.81
C LEU A 62 4.34 6.78 0.06
N ALA A 63 3.28 6.44 0.79
CA ALA A 63 2.04 5.97 0.19
C ALA A 63 1.35 7.05 -0.65
N SER A 64 1.32 8.29 -0.15
CA SER A 64 0.76 9.44 -0.86
C SER A 64 1.56 9.77 -2.12
N THR A 65 2.90 9.79 -2.03
CA THR A 65 3.77 10.04 -3.19
C THR A 65 3.60 8.97 -4.27
N LEU A 66 3.53 7.69 -3.87
CA LEU A 66 3.31 6.59 -4.82
C LEU A 66 1.96 6.72 -5.53
N SER A 67 0.89 7.02 -4.78
CA SER A 67 -0.45 7.17 -5.36
C SER A 67 -0.52 8.32 -6.36
N GLN A 68 0.10 9.46 -6.05
CA GLN A 68 0.18 10.62 -6.94
C GLN A 68 1.04 10.34 -8.18
N ALA A 69 2.17 9.63 -8.00
CA ALA A 69 3.04 9.28 -9.13
C ALA A 69 2.33 8.44 -10.21
N ILE A 70 1.29 7.69 -9.84
CA ILE A 70 0.56 6.76 -10.74
C ILE A 70 -0.90 7.22 -10.98
N ASP A 71 -1.29 8.39 -10.49
CA ASP A 71 -2.67 8.89 -10.58
C ASP A 71 -3.71 7.92 -9.99
N LEU A 72 -3.41 7.37 -8.81
CA LEU A 72 -4.30 6.47 -8.07
C LEU A 72 -5.00 7.20 -6.94
N THR A 73 -6.25 6.83 -6.66
CA THR A 73 -6.93 7.32 -5.46
C THR A 73 -6.29 6.75 -4.21
N PHE A 74 -6.11 7.61 -3.21
CA PHE A 74 -5.48 7.28 -1.94
C PHE A 74 -6.40 7.58 -0.77
N SER A 75 -6.43 6.69 0.22
CA SER A 75 -7.09 6.92 1.50
C SER A 75 -6.19 6.46 2.64
N ARG A 76 -6.27 7.14 3.78
CA ARG A 76 -5.61 6.76 5.02
C ARG A 76 -6.63 6.54 6.10
N ILE A 77 -6.50 5.45 6.84
CA ILE A 77 -7.28 5.15 8.04
C ILE A 77 -6.32 4.96 9.19
N GLN A 78 -6.48 5.76 10.24
CA GLN A 78 -5.81 5.55 11.51
C GLN A 78 -6.63 4.56 12.34
N PHE A 79 -6.06 3.39 12.66
CA PHE A 79 -6.74 2.39 13.46
C PHE A 79 -6.69 2.76 14.94
N THR A 80 -7.83 2.72 15.60
CA THR A 80 -8.02 3.04 17.03
C THR A 80 -8.93 2.02 17.68
N ILE A 81 -8.94 1.97 19.01
CA ILE A 81 -9.73 0.98 19.77
C ILE A 81 -11.25 1.14 19.61
N ASP A 82 -11.71 2.33 19.26
CA ASP A 82 -13.11 2.72 19.10
C ASP A 82 -13.59 2.64 17.64
N LEU A 83 -12.70 2.35 16.68
CA LEU A 83 -13.05 2.23 15.27
C LEU A 83 -14.04 1.09 15.04
N LEU A 84 -15.03 1.32 14.19
CA LEU A 84 -16.04 0.34 13.79
C LEU A 84 -15.78 -0.18 12.37
N PRO A 85 -16.22 -1.40 12.02
CA PRO A 85 -16.15 -1.90 10.64
C PRO A 85 -16.85 -0.98 9.62
N SER A 86 -17.94 -0.33 10.02
CA SER A 86 -18.67 0.64 9.18
C SER A 86 -17.85 1.88 8.83
N ASP A 87 -16.89 2.26 9.67
CA ASP A 87 -16.02 3.42 9.43
C ASP A 87 -15.01 3.14 8.31
N ILE A 88 -14.70 1.86 8.09
CA ILE A 88 -13.81 1.39 7.02
C ILE A 88 -14.60 1.06 5.75
N LEU A 89 -15.64 0.24 5.89
CA LEU A 89 -16.38 -0.34 4.78
C LEU A 89 -17.48 0.59 4.26
N GLY A 90 -18.04 1.41 5.15
CA GLY A 90 -19.22 2.20 4.86
C GLY A 90 -20.49 1.63 5.47
N SER A 91 -21.58 2.35 5.33
CA SER A 91 -22.88 2.02 5.94
C SER A 91 -24.05 2.47 5.07
N GLU A 92 -25.25 1.97 5.37
CA GLU A 92 -26.50 2.54 4.86
C GLU A 92 -27.01 3.60 5.84
N ILE A 93 -27.32 4.78 5.32
CA ILE A 93 -27.86 5.91 6.07
C ILE A 93 -29.27 6.19 5.59
N LEU A 94 -30.24 6.29 6.51
CA LEU A 94 -31.59 6.68 6.17
C LEU A 94 -31.63 8.18 5.87
N ASP A 95 -31.97 8.53 4.63
CA ASP A 95 -32.28 9.90 4.24
C ASP A 95 -33.70 10.22 4.73
N GLN A 96 -33.80 10.96 5.82
CA GLN A 96 -35.07 11.32 6.42
C GLN A 96 -35.99 12.14 5.50
N ARG A 97 -35.44 12.82 4.49
CA ARG A 97 -36.21 13.62 3.54
C ARG A 97 -36.92 12.75 2.48
N THR A 98 -36.25 11.69 2.02
CA THR A 98 -36.80 10.78 1.01
C THR A 98 -37.35 9.50 1.61
N ASN A 99 -37.08 9.23 2.89
CA ASN A 99 -37.34 7.98 3.61
C ASN A 99 -36.73 6.74 2.90
N GLU A 100 -35.58 6.94 2.24
CA GLU A 100 -34.84 5.91 1.54
C GLU A 100 -33.47 5.68 2.18
N PHE A 101 -32.99 4.45 2.14
CA PHE A 101 -31.61 4.15 2.53
C PHE A 101 -30.63 4.53 1.41
N ARG A 102 -29.61 5.28 1.76
CA ARG A 102 -28.50 5.63 0.86
C ARG A 102 -27.21 4.97 1.35
N THR A 103 -26.54 4.32 0.43
CA THR A 103 -25.23 3.75 0.72
C THR A 103 -24.17 4.85 0.80
N HIS A 104 -23.49 4.91 1.93
CA HIS A 104 -22.29 5.71 2.11
C HIS A 104 -21.08 4.79 2.07
N LYS A 105 -20.29 4.88 1.01
CA LYS A 105 -19.07 4.08 0.85
C LYS A 105 -17.97 4.58 1.78
N GLY A 106 -17.31 3.67 2.47
CA GLY A 106 -16.19 3.97 3.36
C GLY A 106 -14.86 4.21 2.61
N PRO A 107 -13.81 4.59 3.32
CA PRO A 107 -12.49 4.88 2.76
C PRO A 107 -11.79 3.68 2.10
N VAL A 108 -12.27 2.45 2.31
CA VAL A 108 -11.76 1.25 1.62
C VAL A 108 -11.98 1.28 0.10
N PHE A 109 -12.93 2.10 -0.39
CA PHE A 109 -13.19 2.26 -1.82
C PHE A 109 -12.16 3.21 -2.47
N THR A 110 -10.92 2.78 -2.46
CA THR A 110 -9.76 3.48 -3.01
C THR A 110 -8.82 2.48 -3.68
N HIS A 111 -7.88 2.95 -4.51
CA HIS A 111 -6.86 2.09 -5.11
C HIS A 111 -5.74 1.74 -4.13
N LEU A 112 -5.32 2.73 -3.35
CA LEU A 112 -4.25 2.58 -2.37
C LEU A 112 -4.75 3.00 -1.00
N LEU A 113 -4.81 2.06 -0.07
CA LEU A 113 -5.25 2.27 1.30
C LEU A 113 -4.08 2.13 2.27
N LEU A 114 -3.79 3.17 3.04
CA LEU A 114 -2.90 3.09 4.19
C LEU A 114 -3.71 2.81 5.45
N ALA A 115 -3.62 1.58 5.97
CA ALA A 115 -4.19 1.16 7.24
C ALA A 115 -3.14 1.34 8.35
N ASP A 116 -3.15 2.50 8.98
CA ASP A 116 -2.11 2.89 9.94
C ASP A 116 -2.41 2.33 11.34
N GLU A 117 -1.43 1.64 11.94
CA GLU A 117 -1.51 1.00 13.26
C GLU A 117 -2.66 -0.04 13.37
N ILE A 118 -2.74 -0.96 12.39
CA ILE A 118 -3.83 -1.95 12.32
C ILE A 118 -4.02 -2.75 13.61
N ASN A 119 -2.94 -2.98 14.38
CA ASN A 119 -2.97 -3.70 15.65
C ASN A 119 -3.61 -2.91 16.80
N ARG A 120 -3.98 -1.65 16.63
CA ARG A 120 -4.73 -0.88 17.65
C ARG A 120 -6.24 -1.11 17.61
N ALA A 121 -6.79 -1.57 16.51
CA ALA A 121 -8.22 -1.83 16.42
C ALA A 121 -8.58 -3.25 16.90
N ALA A 122 -9.82 -3.39 17.37
CA ALA A 122 -10.37 -4.68 17.78
C ALA A 122 -10.33 -5.72 16.64
N PRO A 123 -10.22 -7.02 16.94
CA PRO A 123 -10.13 -8.09 15.92
C PRO A 123 -11.25 -8.09 14.90
N LYS A 124 -12.45 -7.65 15.28
CA LYS A 124 -13.60 -7.53 14.37
C LYS A 124 -13.35 -6.51 13.26
N VAL A 125 -12.66 -5.42 13.57
CA VAL A 125 -12.34 -4.34 12.61
C VAL A 125 -11.20 -4.78 11.70
N GLN A 126 -10.16 -5.40 12.27
CA GLN A 126 -9.08 -6.01 11.50
C GLN A 126 -9.64 -7.04 10.50
N GLY A 127 -10.52 -7.95 10.99
CA GLY A 127 -11.16 -8.96 10.15
C GLY A 127 -11.95 -8.38 8.98
N ALA A 128 -12.66 -7.27 9.19
CA ALA A 128 -13.42 -6.61 8.12
C ALA A 128 -12.52 -6.07 7.00
N LEU A 129 -11.38 -5.46 7.34
CA LEU A 129 -10.41 -5.03 6.34
C LEU A 129 -9.79 -6.23 5.61
N LEU A 130 -9.38 -7.26 6.35
CA LEU A 130 -8.73 -8.44 5.79
C LEU A 130 -9.67 -9.23 4.86
N GLU A 131 -10.98 -9.27 5.16
CA GLU A 131 -12.00 -9.82 4.26
C GLU A 131 -12.10 -9.00 2.97
N ALA A 132 -12.16 -7.67 3.07
CA ALA A 132 -12.19 -6.79 1.91
C ALA A 132 -10.94 -6.96 1.02
N MET A 133 -9.75 -7.16 1.62
CA MET A 133 -8.49 -7.45 0.91
C MET A 133 -8.59 -8.76 0.11
N GLN A 134 -9.12 -9.81 0.72
CA GLN A 134 -9.22 -11.13 0.13
C GLN A 134 -10.29 -11.20 -0.96
N GLU A 135 -11.49 -10.68 -0.67
CA GLU A 135 -12.65 -10.78 -1.53
C GLU A 135 -12.69 -9.71 -2.64
N ARG A 136 -11.91 -8.63 -2.50
CA ARG A 136 -11.90 -7.44 -3.39
C ARG A 136 -13.28 -6.85 -3.63
N LYS A 137 -14.18 -7.03 -2.68
CA LYS A 137 -15.55 -6.52 -2.66
C LYS A 137 -16.01 -6.31 -1.23
N VAL A 138 -16.99 -5.44 -1.05
CA VAL A 138 -17.58 -5.11 0.25
C VAL A 138 -19.10 -5.19 0.15
N THR A 139 -19.73 -5.83 1.12
CA THR A 139 -21.19 -5.86 1.24
C THR A 139 -21.65 -4.81 2.25
N ILE A 140 -22.48 -3.86 1.80
CA ILE A 140 -23.10 -2.83 2.63
C ILE A 140 -24.61 -3.02 2.55
N GLY A 141 -25.25 -3.28 3.69
CA GLY A 141 -26.66 -3.63 3.72
C GLY A 141 -26.97 -4.90 2.93
N LYS A 142 -27.70 -4.75 1.84
CA LYS A 142 -28.09 -5.86 0.95
C LYS A 142 -27.31 -5.90 -0.37
N GLN A 143 -26.40 -4.95 -0.60
CA GLN A 143 -25.68 -4.81 -1.87
C GLN A 143 -24.19 -5.06 -1.70
N THR A 144 -23.61 -5.75 -2.69
CA THR A 144 -22.17 -6.01 -2.77
C THR A 144 -21.55 -5.10 -3.83
N TYR A 145 -20.50 -4.40 -3.46
CA TYR A 145 -19.78 -3.45 -4.29
C TYR A 145 -18.36 -3.93 -4.52
N PRO A 146 -17.88 -3.99 -5.77
CA PRO A 146 -16.47 -4.28 -6.04
C PRO A 146 -15.60 -3.11 -5.57
N LEU A 147 -14.40 -3.42 -5.11
CA LEU A 147 -13.37 -2.43 -4.85
C LEU A 147 -12.68 -1.99 -6.17
N PRO A 148 -12.07 -0.81 -6.21
CA PRO A 148 -11.27 -0.37 -7.36
C PRO A 148 -10.15 -1.36 -7.72
N VAL A 149 -9.75 -1.38 -8.97
CA VAL A 149 -8.64 -2.22 -9.46
C VAL A 149 -7.59 -1.31 -10.10
N PRO A 150 -6.32 -1.44 -9.70
CA PRO A 150 -5.78 -2.30 -8.64
C PRO A 150 -6.20 -1.85 -7.22
N PHE A 151 -6.21 -2.78 -6.27
CA PHE A 151 -6.44 -2.49 -4.85
C PHE A 151 -5.23 -2.96 -4.03
N LEU A 152 -4.50 -2.02 -3.45
CA LEU A 152 -3.35 -2.28 -2.58
C LEU A 152 -3.62 -1.73 -1.18
N VAL A 153 -3.46 -2.58 -0.18
CA VAL A 153 -3.43 -2.17 1.23
C VAL A 153 -1.98 -2.18 1.72
N ILE A 154 -1.57 -1.06 2.30
CA ILE A 154 -0.35 -0.91 3.08
C ILE A 154 -0.81 -0.85 4.53
N ALA A 155 -0.65 -1.93 5.27
CA ALA A 155 -0.93 -1.93 6.70
C ALA A 155 0.34 -1.61 7.48
N THR A 156 0.21 -0.89 8.60
CA THR A 156 1.34 -0.66 9.48
C THR A 156 1.09 -1.26 10.86
N GLN A 157 2.15 -1.77 11.47
CA GLN A 157 2.17 -2.21 12.86
C GLN A 157 3.31 -1.51 13.61
N ASN A 158 3.03 -1.09 14.83
CA ASN A 158 4.08 -0.66 15.76
C ASN A 158 4.39 -1.82 16.72
N PRO A 159 5.55 -2.48 16.60
CA PRO A 159 5.89 -3.62 17.44
C PRO A 159 6.28 -3.22 18.87
N VAL A 160 6.56 -1.94 19.12
CA VAL A 160 7.04 -1.44 20.43
C VAL A 160 5.88 -1.17 21.39
N GLU A 161 4.72 -0.82 20.89
CA GLU A 161 3.53 -0.57 21.69
C GLU A 161 2.79 -1.88 22.00
N GLN A 162 3.00 -2.39 23.23
CA GLN A 162 2.30 -3.60 23.72
C GLN A 162 0.99 -3.29 24.46
N SER A 163 0.81 -2.06 24.96
CA SER A 163 -0.39 -1.70 25.71
C SER A 163 -1.52 -1.27 24.79
N GLY A 164 -2.66 -1.92 24.89
CA GLY A 164 -3.86 -1.58 24.10
C GLY A 164 -3.81 -2.02 22.62
N THR A 165 -2.96 -3.01 22.31
CA THR A 165 -2.86 -3.58 20.96
C THR A 165 -3.43 -5.00 20.90
N PHE A 166 -3.91 -5.38 19.74
CA PHE A 166 -4.39 -6.72 19.39
C PHE A 166 -3.49 -7.26 18.28
N GLU A 167 -2.68 -8.26 18.60
CA GLU A 167 -1.82 -8.89 17.60
C GLU A 167 -2.65 -9.56 16.49
N LEU A 168 -2.15 -9.49 15.28
CA LEU A 168 -2.74 -10.20 14.15
C LEU A 168 -2.37 -11.69 14.27
N PRO A 169 -3.34 -12.61 14.30
CA PRO A 169 -3.06 -14.03 14.20
C PRO A 169 -2.33 -14.37 12.90
N GLU A 170 -1.54 -15.44 12.91
CA GLU A 170 -0.76 -15.88 11.74
C GLU A 170 -1.59 -16.07 10.48
N ALA A 171 -2.78 -16.67 10.60
CA ALA A 171 -3.73 -16.82 9.49
C ALA A 171 -4.19 -15.47 8.90
N GLN A 172 -4.04 -14.38 9.63
CA GLN A 172 -4.31 -13.02 9.14
C GLN A 172 -3.06 -12.38 8.55
N LEU A 173 -1.88 -12.68 9.08
CA LEU A 173 -0.60 -12.26 8.51
C LEU A 173 -0.37 -12.86 7.14
N ASP A 174 -0.82 -14.08 6.88
CA ASP A 174 -0.72 -14.77 5.57
C ASP A 174 -1.47 -14.05 4.43
N ARG A 175 -2.35 -13.10 4.75
CA ARG A 175 -3.01 -12.25 3.75
C ARG A 175 -2.12 -11.13 3.20
N PHE A 176 -1.01 -10.86 3.85
CA PHE A 176 0.00 -9.93 3.36
C PHE A 176 1.04 -10.71 2.55
N MET A 177 1.20 -10.35 1.31
CA MET A 177 2.20 -10.96 0.42
C MET A 177 3.63 -10.74 0.91
N LEU A 178 3.88 -9.54 1.43
CA LEU A 178 5.18 -9.15 1.97
C LEU A 178 5.00 -8.52 3.35
N CYS A 179 5.93 -8.87 4.26
CA CYS A 179 6.13 -8.17 5.52
C CYS A 179 7.51 -7.53 5.51
N HIS A 180 7.59 -6.24 5.81
CA HIS A 180 8.86 -5.52 5.86
C HIS A 180 9.01 -4.79 7.18
N ARG A 181 10.14 -5.01 7.85
CA ARG A 181 10.52 -4.25 9.02
C ARG A 181 11.26 -2.99 8.58
N LEU A 182 10.70 -1.85 8.98
CA LEU A 182 11.32 -0.55 8.76
C LEU A 182 12.33 -0.27 9.85
N ASP A 183 13.56 -0.06 9.45
CA ASP A 183 14.62 0.42 10.33
C ASP A 183 14.70 1.96 10.28
N TYR A 184 15.43 2.55 11.23
CA TYR A 184 15.72 3.98 11.19
C TYR A 184 16.60 4.30 9.99
N PRO A 185 16.49 5.51 9.43
CA PRO A 185 17.41 5.97 8.39
C PRO A 185 18.85 5.95 8.89
N THR A 186 19.79 5.78 7.98
CA THR A 186 21.21 5.93 8.27
C THR A 186 21.53 7.41 8.58
N PRO A 187 22.64 7.70 9.30
CA PRO A 187 23.01 9.09 9.57
C PRO A 187 23.18 9.99 8.33
N ASP A 188 23.56 9.41 7.19
CA ASP A 188 23.68 10.17 5.94
C ASP A 188 22.32 10.45 5.30
N GLU A 189 21.39 9.51 5.38
CA GLU A 189 19.99 9.71 4.98
C GLU A 189 19.30 10.73 5.89
N GLU A 190 19.51 10.69 7.20
CA GLU A 190 18.99 11.71 8.13
C GLU A 190 19.50 13.10 7.78
N LYS A 191 20.79 13.24 7.49
CA LYS A 191 21.34 14.50 7.02
C LYS A 191 20.66 15.00 5.75
N GLU A 192 20.37 14.10 4.81
CA GLU A 192 19.69 14.46 3.57
C GLU A 192 18.24 14.88 3.84
N VAL A 193 17.52 14.21 4.74
CA VAL A 193 16.18 14.63 5.19
C VAL A 193 16.24 16.05 5.77
N PHE A 194 17.18 16.34 6.69
CA PHE A 194 17.35 17.68 7.24
C PHE A 194 17.67 18.72 6.17
N ARG A 195 18.55 18.38 5.22
CA ARG A 195 18.93 19.28 4.13
C ARG A 195 17.73 19.64 3.25
N ARG A 196 16.90 18.65 2.90
CA ARG A 196 15.67 18.86 2.13
C ARG A 196 14.67 19.70 2.90
N ASN A 197 14.45 19.42 4.17
CA ASN A 197 13.55 20.19 5.04
C ASN A 197 13.99 21.66 5.15
N MET A 198 15.29 21.95 5.28
CA MET A 198 15.81 23.32 5.30
C MET A 198 15.58 24.06 3.97
N GLN A 199 15.43 23.37 2.85
CA GLN A 199 15.20 23.95 1.52
C GLN A 199 13.72 24.18 1.19
N LEU A 200 12.78 23.57 1.93
CA LEU A 200 11.34 23.71 1.67
C LEU A 200 10.82 25.14 1.77
N GLY A 201 11.38 25.92 2.67
CA GLY A 201 11.02 27.32 2.85
C GLY A 201 9.61 27.51 3.44
N ILE A 202 8.97 28.62 3.06
CA ILE A 202 7.65 29.00 3.53
C ILE A 202 6.71 29.24 2.35
N HIS A 203 5.44 28.84 2.55
CA HIS A 203 4.34 29.26 1.69
C HIS A 203 3.70 30.52 2.25
N ARG A 204 3.54 31.57 1.43
CA ARG A 204 2.87 32.81 1.83
C ARG A 204 1.44 32.79 1.29
N GLU A 205 0.50 32.92 2.17
CA GLU A 205 -0.92 33.11 1.86
C GLU A 205 -1.36 34.50 2.33
N ASP A 206 -2.53 34.94 1.88
CA ASP A 206 -3.10 36.25 2.23
C ASP A 206 -3.28 36.47 3.75
N ARG A 207 -3.25 35.42 4.55
CA ARG A 207 -3.45 35.42 6.00
C ARG A 207 -2.19 35.11 6.82
N GLY A 208 -1.02 34.94 6.20
CA GLY A 208 0.24 34.63 6.91
C GLY A 208 1.22 33.81 6.11
N ALA A 209 2.22 33.28 6.83
CA ALA A 209 3.24 32.39 6.27
C ALA A 209 3.20 31.04 6.98
N ILE A 210 3.15 29.95 6.22
CA ILE A 210 3.14 28.57 6.72
C ILE A 210 4.43 27.90 6.25
N ALA A 211 5.10 27.16 7.14
CA ALA A 211 6.24 26.34 6.75
C ALA A 211 5.78 25.24 5.79
N ARG A 212 6.49 25.05 4.70
CA ARG A 212 6.27 23.94 3.79
C ARG A 212 6.70 22.62 4.42
N THR A 213 6.02 21.56 4.04
CA THR A 213 6.32 20.19 4.43
C THR A 213 6.72 19.37 3.20
N GLU A 214 7.21 18.16 3.38
CA GLU A 214 7.52 17.27 2.27
C GLU A 214 6.28 16.93 1.43
N PHE A 215 5.07 17.02 2.00
CA PHE A 215 3.81 16.83 1.25
C PHE A 215 3.60 17.92 0.19
N ASP A 216 4.15 19.11 0.39
CA ASP A 216 4.08 20.20 -0.59
C ASP A 216 5.01 19.99 -1.79
N LEU A 217 5.88 18.96 -1.75
CA LEU A 217 6.71 18.53 -2.88
C LEU A 217 5.97 17.54 -3.79
N ILE A 218 4.86 16.97 -3.31
CA ILE A 218 4.02 16.11 -4.12
C ILE A 218 3.25 17.01 -5.07
N ASP A 219 3.66 17.05 -6.33
CA ASP A 219 2.95 17.82 -7.35
C ASP A 219 1.86 16.96 -8.03
N ASP A 220 0.90 17.64 -8.66
CA ASP A 220 -0.24 17.00 -9.34
C ASP A 220 0.11 16.47 -10.75
N GLN A 221 1.40 16.30 -11.06
CA GLN A 221 1.83 15.76 -12.35
C GLN A 221 2.28 14.30 -12.18
N PRO A 222 1.41 13.32 -12.45
CA PRO A 222 1.79 11.92 -12.41
C PRO A 222 2.78 11.61 -13.54
N VAL A 223 3.67 10.66 -13.28
CA VAL A 223 4.59 10.12 -14.30
C VAL A 223 3.96 9.00 -15.10
N GLY A 224 2.82 8.48 -14.62
CA GLY A 224 2.05 7.45 -15.29
C GLY A 224 0.59 7.45 -14.86
N HIS A 225 -0.23 6.71 -15.59
CA HIS A 225 -1.67 6.61 -15.37
C HIS A 225 -2.10 5.16 -15.15
N ALA A 226 -3.31 4.96 -14.65
CA ALA A 226 -3.87 3.65 -14.34
C ALA A 226 -3.78 2.66 -15.51
N ASP A 227 -3.95 3.10 -16.76
CA ASP A 227 -3.83 2.24 -17.95
C ASP A 227 -2.42 1.68 -18.14
N GLN A 228 -1.38 2.49 -17.89
CA GLN A 228 0.02 2.05 -17.95
C GLN A 228 0.34 1.07 -16.82
N LEU A 229 -0.25 1.27 -15.65
CA LEU A 229 -0.14 0.34 -14.54
C LEU A 229 -0.78 -1.01 -14.89
N VAL A 230 -1.98 -1.01 -15.48
CA VAL A 230 -2.65 -2.25 -15.92
C VAL A 230 -1.80 -2.97 -16.96
N ALA A 231 -1.26 -2.26 -17.95
CA ALA A 231 -0.38 -2.84 -18.95
C ALA A 231 0.91 -3.42 -18.33
N ALA A 232 1.47 -2.75 -17.32
CA ALA A 232 2.63 -3.25 -16.60
C ALA A 232 2.31 -4.51 -15.77
N ILE A 233 1.14 -4.57 -15.12
CA ILE A 233 0.64 -5.77 -14.42
C ILE A 233 0.50 -6.94 -15.42
N GLU A 234 -0.11 -6.71 -16.58
CA GLU A 234 -0.24 -7.72 -17.62
C GLU A 234 1.13 -8.23 -18.11
N ALA A 235 2.09 -7.32 -18.31
CA ALA A 235 3.45 -7.69 -18.71
C ALA A 235 4.16 -8.56 -17.65
N VAL A 236 3.99 -8.26 -16.36
CA VAL A 236 4.51 -9.09 -15.25
C VAL A 236 3.93 -10.49 -15.28
N HIS A 237 2.61 -10.64 -15.52
CA HIS A 237 1.97 -11.95 -15.62
C HIS A 237 2.38 -12.77 -16.83
N GLN A 238 3.00 -12.16 -17.85
CA GLN A 238 3.52 -12.84 -19.04
C GLN A 238 4.97 -13.28 -18.89
N VAL A 239 5.64 -12.99 -17.77
CA VAL A 239 7.02 -13.42 -17.53
C VAL A 239 7.08 -14.94 -17.51
N HIS A 240 7.94 -15.51 -18.38
CA HIS A 240 8.14 -16.94 -18.44
C HIS A 240 8.87 -17.47 -17.19
N VAL A 241 8.29 -18.47 -16.57
CA VAL A 241 8.86 -19.16 -15.41
C VAL A 241 9.19 -20.59 -15.85
N SER A 242 10.46 -20.99 -15.77
CA SER A 242 10.89 -22.35 -16.15
C SER A 242 10.49 -23.38 -15.09
N ASP A 243 10.29 -24.64 -15.52
CA ASP A 243 9.98 -25.74 -14.61
C ASP A 243 11.07 -25.93 -13.55
N THR A 244 12.35 -25.78 -13.93
CA THR A 244 13.47 -25.84 -12.98
C THR A 244 13.37 -24.77 -11.89
N PHE A 245 12.92 -23.55 -12.22
CA PHE A 245 12.70 -22.51 -11.23
C PHE A 245 11.54 -22.87 -10.30
N LEU A 246 10.44 -23.41 -10.84
CA LEU A 246 9.30 -23.87 -10.04
C LEU A 246 9.71 -24.98 -9.06
N GLU A 247 10.50 -25.95 -9.52
CA GLU A 247 11.03 -27.02 -8.67
C GLU A 247 11.90 -26.47 -7.53
N HIS A 248 12.74 -25.46 -7.80
CA HIS A 248 13.53 -24.81 -6.76
C HIS A 248 12.66 -24.08 -5.72
N VAL A 249 11.65 -23.35 -6.18
CA VAL A 249 10.71 -22.64 -5.28
C VAL A 249 9.96 -23.63 -4.38
N VAL A 250 9.42 -24.70 -4.97
CA VAL A 250 8.71 -25.76 -4.22
C VAL A 250 9.64 -26.41 -3.21
N SER A 251 10.89 -26.77 -3.61
CA SER A 251 11.88 -27.35 -2.70
C SER A 251 12.24 -26.41 -1.54
N LEU A 252 12.34 -25.09 -1.81
CA LEU A 252 12.58 -24.08 -0.76
C LEU A 252 11.42 -24.04 0.24
N VAL A 253 10.18 -23.96 -0.25
CA VAL A 253 8.97 -23.93 0.59
C VAL A 253 8.84 -25.22 1.41
N ASP A 254 9.11 -26.38 0.80
CA ASP A 254 9.09 -27.67 1.54
C ASP A 254 10.13 -27.70 2.66
N ARG A 255 11.33 -27.18 2.41
CA ARG A 255 12.38 -27.08 3.43
C ARG A 255 11.96 -26.17 4.60
N THR A 256 11.26 -25.05 4.35
CA THR A 256 10.79 -24.19 5.45
C THR A 256 9.78 -24.92 6.34
N ARG A 257 8.91 -25.77 5.78
CA ARG A 257 7.93 -26.56 6.52
C ARG A 257 8.54 -27.66 7.40
N ASN A 258 9.69 -28.18 6.98
CA ASN A 258 10.33 -29.33 7.61
C ASN A 258 11.63 -28.95 8.39
N HIS A 259 12.00 -27.68 8.46
CA HIS A 259 13.23 -27.24 9.12
C HIS A 259 13.02 -27.06 10.63
N PRO A 260 13.83 -27.70 11.50
CA PRO A 260 13.61 -27.70 12.95
C PRO A 260 13.77 -26.32 13.62
N ALA A 261 14.37 -25.35 12.96
CA ALA A 261 14.50 -23.98 13.45
C ALA A 261 13.37 -23.04 12.95
N ILE A 262 12.41 -23.56 12.19
CA ILE A 262 11.27 -22.79 11.68
C ILE A 262 10.01 -23.39 12.31
N GLU A 263 9.32 -22.58 13.10
CA GLU A 263 8.11 -23.00 13.80
C GLU A 263 6.90 -23.13 12.86
N LEU A 264 6.83 -22.24 11.87
CA LEU A 264 5.82 -22.20 10.82
C LEU A 264 6.49 -21.94 9.48
N GLY A 265 6.31 -22.87 8.56
CA GLY A 265 6.92 -22.82 7.21
C GLY A 265 5.88 -22.91 6.10
#